data_e531568297101f7ed66149d56b62d5dc
#
_entry.id   e531568297101f7ed66149d56b62d5dc
#
_cell.length_a   1.000
_cell.length_b   1.000
_cell.length_c   1.000
_cell.angle_alpha   90.00
_cell.angle_beta   90.00
_cell.angle_gamma   90.00
#
_symmetry.space_group_name_H-M   'P 1'
#
loop_
_entity.id
_entity.type
_entity.pdbx_description
1 polymer ?
#
loop_
_entity_poly.entity_id
_entity_poly.type
_entity_poly.pdbx_seq_one_letter_code
_entity_poly.pdbx_strand_id
1 'polypeptide(L)'
;MHLLPGLPRSRRAVLGLGLLGALGGLTACSLRLDVPPDVPTPAALDALRNDVARMLAATEAPTGGGDPADLDALRAAAGPEWAPPSELVTPTSSPTPESYGFTDGLSAVTELVLDRLPEVIGGPAGQADSAGGRGLAALVDIAVGAVLALAPADSERAAALGRRLAALPENAPDPAGPGAGAAAPSGSADAEDPEPDDGGPEPDGDPSATPAAPGLEGFVRACYQAAYGYERLAVFHDAEDAYGEFARARITRLDDAAIQSNELRETAGLAAVGNEPAWQLDPAPVDAESALRTATAVEDLVAAAALGLFETPGAEYLGTAQLWMSADARARAGQRQLLRYRITDASTASPAAGGDA
;
A
#
# COMPACT_ATOMS: atom_id res chain seq x y z
N MET A 1 -9.85 -80.34 -28.77
CA MET A 1 -10.63 -79.55 -29.73
C MET A 1 -12.04 -79.42 -29.20
N HIS A 2 -12.34 -78.35 -28.44
CA HIS A 2 -13.73 -78.01 -28.07
C HIS A 2 -13.89 -76.54 -28.12
N LEU A 3 -14.60 -76.07 -29.15
CA LEU A 3 -15.05 -74.72 -29.36
C LEU A 3 -16.23 -74.40 -28.43
N LEU A 4 -16.13 -73.37 -27.61
CA LEU A 4 -17.23 -72.83 -26.86
C LEU A 4 -17.93 -71.74 -27.70
N PRO A 5 -19.28 -71.75 -27.79
CA PRO A 5 -20.05 -70.80 -28.59
C PRO A 5 -20.15 -69.43 -27.86
N GLY A 6 -20.01 -68.35 -28.63
CA GLY A 6 -20.13 -66.98 -28.19
C GLY A 6 -21.57 -66.64 -27.75
N LEU A 7 -21.66 -65.97 -26.58
CA LEU A 7 -22.88 -65.34 -26.06
C LEU A 7 -23.16 -64.02 -26.75
N PRO A 8 -24.34 -63.71 -27.21
CA PRO A 8 -24.70 -62.42 -27.77
C PRO A 8 -24.81 -61.39 -26.66
N ARG A 9 -23.95 -60.39 -26.69
CA ARG A 9 -24.06 -59.26 -25.80
C ARG A 9 -25.26 -58.41 -26.19
N SER A 10 -26.31 -58.50 -25.38
CA SER A 10 -27.54 -57.73 -25.55
C SER A 10 -27.28 -56.24 -25.37
N ARG A 11 -27.49 -55.42 -26.42
CA ARG A 11 -27.40 -53.98 -26.39
C ARG A 11 -28.32 -53.31 -25.35
N ARG A 12 -29.35 -54.02 -24.90
CA ARG A 12 -30.29 -53.56 -23.86
C ARG A 12 -29.73 -53.57 -22.47
N ALA A 13 -28.74 -54.42 -22.14
CA ALA A 13 -28.05 -54.39 -20.82
C ALA A 13 -27.14 -53.20 -20.62
N VAL A 14 -26.54 -52.67 -21.71
CA VAL A 14 -25.69 -51.50 -21.66
C VAL A 14 -26.49 -50.22 -21.42
N LEU A 15 -27.68 -50.10 -21.97
CA LEU A 15 -28.56 -48.95 -21.75
C LEU A 15 -29.12 -48.89 -20.31
N GLY A 16 -29.40 -50.05 -19.71
CA GLY A 16 -29.87 -50.11 -18.31
C GLY A 16 -28.81 -49.67 -17.30
N LEU A 17 -27.53 -50.01 -17.54
CA LEU A 17 -26.43 -49.57 -16.66
C LEU A 17 -26.14 -48.07 -16.82
N GLY A 18 -26.29 -47.54 -18.04
CA GLY A 18 -26.11 -46.09 -18.29
C GLY A 18 -27.16 -45.24 -17.58
N LEU A 19 -28.41 -45.71 -17.51
CA LEU A 19 -29.50 -44.98 -16.86
C LEU A 19 -29.35 -44.96 -15.32
N LEU A 20 -28.88 -46.06 -14.72
CA LEU A 20 -28.60 -46.12 -13.27
C LEU A 20 -27.40 -45.27 -12.87
N GLY A 21 -26.40 -45.17 -13.74
CA GLY A 21 -25.26 -44.25 -13.52
C GLY A 21 -25.65 -42.78 -13.62
N ALA A 22 -26.57 -42.43 -14.54
CA ALA A 22 -27.05 -41.03 -14.67
C ALA A 22 -27.96 -40.62 -13.52
N LEU A 23 -28.75 -41.49 -12.95
CA LEU A 23 -29.57 -41.19 -11.77
C LEU A 23 -28.75 -41.15 -10.47
N GLY A 24 -27.66 -41.94 -10.37
CA GLY A 24 -26.74 -41.90 -9.26
C GLY A 24 -25.87 -40.61 -9.23
N GLY A 25 -25.55 -40.06 -10.41
CA GLY A 25 -24.83 -38.81 -10.53
C GLY A 25 -25.62 -37.57 -10.14
N LEU A 26 -26.93 -37.60 -10.31
CA LEU A 26 -27.82 -36.49 -9.93
C LEU A 26 -28.10 -36.40 -8.42
N THR A 27 -27.93 -37.51 -7.68
CA THR A 27 -28.06 -37.49 -6.20
C THR A 27 -26.80 -37.07 -5.48
N ALA A 28 -25.63 -37.05 -6.16
CA ALA A 28 -24.37 -36.54 -5.61
C ALA A 28 -24.30 -35.00 -5.65
N CYS A 29 -25.05 -34.35 -6.53
CA CYS A 29 -25.35 -32.92 -6.41
C CYS A 29 -26.54 -32.78 -5.47
N SER A 30 -26.35 -32.99 -4.16
CA SER A 30 -27.27 -32.48 -3.19
C SER A 30 -27.18 -30.94 -3.28
N LEU A 31 -27.97 -30.36 -4.17
CA LEU A 31 -28.31 -28.96 -4.10
C LEU A 31 -28.86 -28.78 -2.69
N ARG A 32 -28.04 -28.17 -1.80
CA ARG A 32 -28.50 -27.65 -0.53
C ARG A 32 -29.37 -26.42 -0.82
N LEU A 33 -30.57 -26.67 -1.33
CA LEU A 33 -31.55 -25.63 -1.65
C LEU A 33 -32.06 -24.92 -0.38
N ASP A 34 -31.79 -25.51 0.79
CA ASP A 34 -32.26 -25.00 2.09
C ASP A 34 -31.21 -24.20 2.87
N VAL A 35 -29.96 -24.12 2.38
CA VAL A 35 -28.95 -23.25 3.00
C VAL A 35 -28.81 -22.02 2.11
N PRO A 36 -29.16 -20.83 2.62
CA PRO A 36 -28.88 -19.60 1.89
C PRO A 36 -27.41 -19.57 1.48
N PRO A 37 -27.08 -19.15 0.25
CA PRO A 37 -25.68 -18.99 -0.15
C PRO A 37 -24.97 -18.08 0.86
N ASP A 38 -23.78 -18.49 1.28
CA ASP A 38 -22.97 -17.68 2.20
C ASP A 38 -22.71 -16.33 1.55
N VAL A 39 -22.97 -15.27 2.29
CA VAL A 39 -22.63 -13.90 1.86
C VAL A 39 -21.11 -13.83 1.73
N PRO A 40 -20.55 -13.45 0.57
CA PRO A 40 -19.11 -13.33 0.41
C PRO A 40 -18.53 -12.39 1.49
N THR A 41 -17.56 -12.88 2.24
CA THR A 41 -16.83 -12.05 3.19
C THR A 41 -15.76 -11.28 2.44
N PRO A 42 -15.75 -9.94 2.47
CA PRO A 42 -14.72 -9.17 1.79
C PRO A 42 -13.33 -9.45 2.40
N ALA A 43 -12.28 -9.33 1.60
CA ALA A 43 -10.90 -9.38 2.08
C ALA A 43 -10.67 -8.25 3.12
N ALA A 44 -9.68 -8.40 4.00
CA ALA A 44 -9.43 -7.45 5.10
C ALA A 44 -9.28 -6.00 4.60
N LEU A 45 -8.59 -5.80 3.48
CA LEU A 45 -8.42 -4.50 2.85
C LEU A 45 -9.75 -3.91 2.35
N ASP A 46 -10.57 -4.73 1.68
CA ASP A 46 -11.89 -4.30 1.18
C ASP A 46 -12.86 -4.03 2.34
N ALA A 47 -12.80 -4.83 3.40
CA ALA A 47 -13.57 -4.60 4.62
C ALA A 47 -13.20 -3.27 5.27
N LEU A 48 -11.89 -2.98 5.41
CA LEU A 48 -11.41 -1.70 5.95
C LEU A 48 -11.84 -0.52 5.07
N ARG A 49 -11.70 -0.64 3.75
CA ARG A 49 -12.16 0.39 2.81
C ARG A 49 -13.66 0.67 2.96
N ASN A 50 -14.45 -0.39 3.12
CA ASN A 50 -15.89 -0.26 3.31
C ASN A 50 -16.26 0.44 4.63
N ASP A 51 -15.53 0.11 5.71
CA ASP A 51 -15.73 0.76 7.01
C ASP A 51 -15.36 2.25 6.93
N VAL A 52 -14.25 2.59 6.26
CA VAL A 52 -13.85 3.99 6.00
C VAL A 52 -14.92 4.73 5.18
N ALA A 53 -15.43 4.12 4.10
CA ALA A 53 -16.47 4.73 3.26
C ALA A 53 -17.74 5.01 4.07
N ARG A 54 -18.15 4.06 4.93
CA ARG A 54 -19.31 4.21 5.82
C ARG A 54 -19.12 5.33 6.84
N MET A 55 -17.96 5.41 7.48
CA MET A 55 -17.66 6.48 8.44
C MET A 55 -17.68 7.86 7.77
N LEU A 56 -17.03 7.99 6.59
CA LEU A 56 -17.04 9.25 5.85
C LEU A 56 -18.43 9.65 5.39
N ALA A 57 -19.27 8.69 4.97
CA ALA A 57 -20.66 8.95 4.61
C ALA A 57 -21.48 9.46 5.81
N ALA A 58 -21.22 8.93 7.01
CA ALA A 58 -21.89 9.31 8.25
C ALA A 58 -21.29 10.58 8.91
N THR A 59 -20.18 11.11 8.44
CA THR A 59 -19.55 12.34 8.94
C THR A 59 -20.31 13.55 8.43
N GLU A 60 -20.70 14.46 9.32
CA GLU A 60 -21.40 15.69 8.99
C GLU A 60 -20.47 16.72 8.34
N ALA A 61 -21.04 17.60 7.55
CA ALA A 61 -20.30 18.73 6.99
C ALA A 61 -19.78 19.65 8.10
N PRO A 62 -18.61 20.31 7.93
CA PRO A 62 -18.08 21.20 8.94
C PRO A 62 -19.02 22.39 9.19
N THR A 63 -19.23 22.71 10.47
CA THR A 63 -19.98 23.90 10.90
C THR A 63 -19.08 25.08 11.23
N GLY A 64 -17.75 24.85 11.21
CA GLY A 64 -16.71 25.86 11.42
C GLY A 64 -15.32 25.25 11.34
N GLY A 65 -14.34 25.98 10.82
CA GLY A 65 -12.93 25.61 10.78
C GLY A 65 -12.51 24.54 9.77
N GLY A 66 -13.42 23.92 9.02
CA GLY A 66 -13.11 22.93 7.99
C GLY A 66 -13.65 23.34 6.62
N ASP A 67 -13.15 22.69 5.55
CA ASP A 67 -13.65 22.85 4.19
C ASP A 67 -14.54 21.66 3.81
N PRO A 68 -15.83 21.86 3.44
CA PRO A 68 -16.68 20.78 2.98
C PRO A 68 -16.14 20.10 1.71
N ALA A 69 -15.38 20.79 0.88
CA ALA A 69 -14.78 20.21 -0.31
C ALA A 69 -13.74 19.12 0.05
N ASP A 70 -13.03 19.26 1.17
CA ASP A 70 -12.10 18.24 1.65
C ASP A 70 -12.84 16.95 2.02
N LEU A 71 -13.98 17.07 2.73
CA LEU A 71 -14.81 15.92 3.09
C LEU A 71 -15.39 15.23 1.85
N ASP A 72 -15.86 16.00 0.87
CA ASP A 72 -16.40 15.45 -0.37
C ASP A 72 -15.29 14.76 -1.20
N ALA A 73 -14.08 15.29 -1.18
CA ALA A 73 -12.93 14.67 -1.80
C ALA A 73 -12.57 13.33 -1.12
N LEU A 74 -12.59 13.27 0.22
CA LEU A 74 -12.35 12.04 0.97
C LEU A 74 -13.43 10.98 0.69
N ARG A 75 -14.70 11.38 0.63
CA ARG A 75 -15.80 10.50 0.25
C ARG A 75 -15.65 9.93 -1.14
N ALA A 76 -15.33 10.80 -2.11
CA ALA A 76 -15.05 10.37 -3.48
C ALA A 76 -13.87 9.39 -3.53
N ALA A 77 -12.90 9.60 -2.64
CA ALA A 77 -11.73 8.79 -2.46
C ALA A 77 -12.01 7.39 -1.98
N ALA A 78 -12.78 7.26 -0.92
CA ALA A 78 -13.19 5.97 -0.37
C ALA A 78 -14.07 5.18 -1.35
N GLY A 79 -14.81 5.90 -2.21
CA GLY A 79 -15.77 5.32 -3.13
C GLY A 79 -17.08 4.94 -2.42
N PRO A 80 -18.00 4.29 -3.14
CA PRO A 80 -19.27 3.87 -2.57
C PRO A 80 -19.06 2.76 -1.53
N GLU A 81 -19.95 2.72 -0.55
CA GLU A 81 -20.07 1.60 0.38
C GLU A 81 -20.39 0.32 -0.40
N TRP A 82 -19.66 -0.76 -0.11
CA TRP A 82 -19.98 -2.06 -0.69
C TRP A 82 -21.26 -2.60 -0.03
N ALA A 83 -22.24 -2.92 -0.84
CA ALA A 83 -23.43 -3.62 -0.41
C ALA A 83 -23.40 -5.04 -0.99
N PRO A 84 -23.65 -6.07 -0.17
CA PRO A 84 -23.80 -7.42 -0.68
C PRO A 84 -24.97 -7.49 -1.68
N PRO A 85 -24.93 -8.38 -2.69
CA PRO A 85 -26.01 -8.55 -3.63
C PRO A 85 -27.35 -8.73 -2.91
N SER A 86 -28.37 -7.96 -3.29
CA SER A 86 -29.68 -7.91 -2.61
C SER A 86 -30.38 -9.27 -2.54
N GLU A 87 -30.02 -10.18 -3.42
CA GLU A 87 -30.52 -11.56 -3.48
C GLU A 87 -30.03 -12.41 -2.31
N LEU A 88 -28.91 -12.01 -1.69
CA LEU A 88 -28.25 -12.74 -0.61
C LEU A 88 -28.60 -12.17 0.78
N VAL A 89 -29.22 -11.00 0.82
CA VAL A 89 -29.52 -10.31 2.08
C VAL A 89 -31.01 -10.30 2.32
N THR A 90 -31.46 -10.97 3.37
CA THR A 90 -32.81 -10.70 3.91
C THR A 90 -32.78 -9.26 4.46
N PRO A 91 -33.72 -8.38 4.04
CA PRO A 91 -33.73 -7.01 4.52
C PRO A 91 -33.98 -6.99 6.04
N THR A 92 -32.91 -7.06 6.79
CA THR A 92 -32.94 -6.75 8.21
C THR A 92 -32.73 -5.23 8.29
N SER A 93 -33.57 -4.55 9.04
CA SER A 93 -33.44 -3.10 9.25
C SER A 93 -31.99 -2.83 9.71
N SER A 94 -31.17 -2.30 8.83
CA SER A 94 -29.84 -1.83 9.22
C SER A 94 -30.00 -0.78 10.30
N PRO A 95 -29.24 -0.87 11.40
CA PRO A 95 -29.23 0.20 12.38
C PRO A 95 -28.90 1.50 11.64
N THR A 96 -29.59 2.59 11.96
CA THR A 96 -29.27 3.92 11.46
C THR A 96 -27.80 4.16 11.77
N PRO A 97 -26.94 4.49 10.78
CA PRO A 97 -25.55 4.76 11.05
C PRO A 97 -25.47 5.91 12.07
N GLU A 98 -24.60 5.76 13.07
CA GLU A 98 -24.28 6.85 13.96
C GLU A 98 -23.77 8.02 13.13
N SER A 99 -24.31 9.23 13.39
CA SER A 99 -23.84 10.45 12.78
C SER A 99 -22.60 10.92 13.57
N TYR A 100 -21.52 11.25 12.88
CA TYR A 100 -20.30 11.79 13.47
C TYR A 100 -20.19 13.28 13.15
N GLY A 101 -19.87 14.08 14.16
CA GLY A 101 -19.44 15.46 13.90
C GLY A 101 -18.15 15.45 13.03
N PHE A 102 -17.93 16.54 12.30
CA PHE A 102 -16.80 16.64 11.34
C PHE A 102 -15.45 16.21 11.93
N THR A 103 -15.08 16.79 13.08
CA THR A 103 -13.79 16.50 13.74
C THR A 103 -13.72 15.08 14.27
N ASP A 104 -14.81 14.56 14.83
CA ASP A 104 -14.84 13.20 15.37
C ASP A 104 -14.81 12.16 14.26
N GLY A 105 -15.54 12.40 13.17
CA GLY A 105 -15.56 11.49 12.03
C GLY A 105 -14.21 11.38 11.34
N LEU A 106 -13.53 12.51 11.07
CA LEU A 106 -12.20 12.50 10.45
C LEU A 106 -11.14 11.85 11.37
N SER A 107 -11.22 12.10 12.68
CA SER A 107 -10.34 11.44 13.64
C SER A 107 -10.56 9.94 13.65
N ALA A 108 -11.82 9.51 13.74
CA ALA A 108 -12.19 8.10 13.77
C ALA A 108 -11.78 7.35 12.50
N VAL A 109 -11.88 7.98 11.33
CA VAL A 109 -11.36 7.42 10.06
C VAL A 109 -9.86 7.17 10.13
N THR A 110 -9.09 8.16 10.61
CA THR A 110 -7.63 8.03 10.72
C THR A 110 -7.26 6.95 11.74
N GLU A 111 -7.89 6.94 12.90
CA GLU A 111 -7.67 5.94 13.95
C GLU A 111 -8.00 4.54 13.46
N LEU A 112 -9.13 4.36 12.77
CA LEU A 112 -9.53 3.08 12.19
C LEU A 112 -8.45 2.53 11.22
N VAL A 113 -7.95 3.39 10.32
CA VAL A 113 -6.89 2.98 9.39
C VAL A 113 -5.63 2.59 10.15
N LEU A 114 -5.18 3.41 11.12
CA LEU A 114 -3.99 3.14 11.92
C LEU A 114 -4.09 1.84 12.72
N ASP A 115 -5.24 1.58 13.34
CA ASP A 115 -5.45 0.42 14.20
C ASP A 115 -5.57 -0.89 13.40
N ARG A 116 -6.10 -0.83 12.17
CA ARG A 116 -6.27 -1.99 11.30
C ARG A 116 -5.09 -2.22 10.34
N LEU A 117 -4.18 -1.24 10.22
CA LEU A 117 -3.01 -1.32 9.34
C LEU A 117 -2.17 -2.59 9.58
N PRO A 118 -1.82 -3.00 10.84
CA PRO A 118 -1.05 -4.22 11.10
C PRO A 118 -1.76 -5.49 10.62
N GLU A 119 -3.09 -5.55 10.75
CA GLU A 119 -3.89 -6.69 10.31
C GLU A 119 -3.90 -6.81 8.77
N VAL A 120 -4.00 -5.68 8.09
CA VAL A 120 -3.99 -5.65 6.61
C VAL A 120 -2.60 -6.01 6.08
N ILE A 121 -1.52 -5.46 6.64
CA ILE A 121 -0.14 -5.75 6.23
C ILE A 121 0.24 -7.20 6.53
N GLY A 122 -0.09 -7.71 7.71
CA GLY A 122 0.23 -9.08 8.13
C GLY A 122 -0.68 -10.16 7.57
N GLY A 123 -1.76 -9.79 6.90
CA GLY A 123 -2.74 -10.70 6.33
C GLY A 123 -2.33 -11.24 4.95
N PRO A 124 -3.01 -12.29 4.47
CA PRO A 124 -2.76 -12.84 3.13
C PRO A 124 -3.02 -11.84 2.00
N ALA A 125 -3.79 -10.78 2.24
CA ALA A 125 -4.00 -9.68 1.32
C ALA A 125 -2.85 -8.65 1.30
N GLY A 126 -2.03 -8.59 2.36
CA GLY A 126 -0.80 -7.79 2.42
C GLY A 126 0.39 -8.45 1.74
N GLN A 127 0.26 -9.73 1.35
CA GLN A 127 1.27 -10.41 0.55
C GLN A 127 1.14 -9.98 -0.92
N ALA A 128 1.63 -8.79 -1.16
CA ALA A 128 2.27 -8.28 -2.39
C ALA A 128 1.78 -8.84 -3.73
N ASP A 129 0.50 -8.66 -4.04
CA ASP A 129 0.22 -8.30 -5.41
C ASP A 129 0.16 -6.76 -5.51
N SER A 130 0.56 -6.21 -6.64
CA SER A 130 0.55 -4.76 -6.88
C SER A 130 -0.86 -4.12 -6.77
N ALA A 131 -1.92 -4.93 -6.69
CA ALA A 131 -3.29 -4.48 -6.46
C ALA A 131 -3.55 -4.22 -4.98
N GLY A 132 -3.08 -5.11 -4.08
CA GLY A 132 -3.16 -4.94 -2.62
C GLY A 132 -2.38 -3.72 -2.14
N GLY A 133 -1.14 -3.55 -2.61
CA GLY A 133 -0.30 -2.40 -2.30
C GLY A 133 -0.93 -1.07 -2.69
N ARG A 134 -1.49 -0.96 -3.90
CA ARG A 134 -2.21 0.24 -4.34
C ARG A 134 -3.48 0.51 -3.51
N GLY A 135 -4.21 -0.53 -3.14
CA GLY A 135 -5.38 -0.39 -2.27
C GLY A 135 -5.02 0.12 -0.88
N LEU A 136 -3.93 -0.38 -0.31
CA LEU A 136 -3.39 0.07 0.96
C LEU A 136 -2.91 1.52 0.89
N ALA A 137 -2.13 1.88 -0.14
CA ALA A 137 -1.70 3.25 -0.38
C ALA A 137 -2.88 4.23 -0.47
N ALA A 138 -3.96 3.84 -1.13
CA ALA A 138 -5.17 4.67 -1.22
C ALA A 138 -5.84 4.88 0.14
N LEU A 139 -5.88 3.87 1.01
CA LEU A 139 -6.43 4.01 2.37
C LEU A 139 -5.58 4.90 3.25
N VAL A 140 -4.25 4.76 3.15
CA VAL A 140 -3.31 5.62 3.86
C VAL A 140 -3.45 7.08 3.39
N ASP A 141 -3.58 7.31 2.09
CA ASP A 141 -3.80 8.64 1.53
C ASP A 141 -5.10 9.28 2.05
N ILE A 142 -6.17 8.50 2.20
CA ILE A 142 -7.42 8.97 2.83
C ILE A 142 -7.18 9.35 4.29
N ALA A 143 -6.45 8.54 5.07
CA ALA A 143 -6.15 8.85 6.46
C ALA A 143 -5.29 10.13 6.59
N VAL A 144 -4.27 10.28 5.75
CA VAL A 144 -3.45 11.50 5.65
C VAL A 144 -4.30 12.70 5.28
N GLY A 145 -5.17 12.57 4.28
CA GLY A 145 -6.11 13.61 3.87
C GLY A 145 -7.08 14.01 4.99
N ALA A 146 -7.57 13.04 5.77
CA ALA A 146 -8.44 13.31 6.92
C ALA A 146 -7.73 14.15 8.00
N VAL A 147 -6.45 13.86 8.30
CA VAL A 147 -5.65 14.66 9.23
C VAL A 147 -5.44 16.09 8.72
N LEU A 148 -5.14 16.25 7.42
CA LEU A 148 -4.99 17.58 6.81
C LEU A 148 -6.29 18.39 6.83
N ALA A 149 -7.43 17.75 6.54
CA ALA A 149 -8.76 18.37 6.58
C ALA A 149 -9.19 18.73 8.02
N LEU A 150 -8.73 17.95 9.01
CA LEU A 150 -8.99 18.18 10.43
C LEU A 150 -8.22 19.39 10.96
N ALA A 151 -6.99 19.65 10.48
CA ALA A 151 -6.08 20.64 11.03
C ALA A 151 -6.66 22.08 11.19
N PRO A 152 -7.50 22.62 10.26
CA PRO A 152 -8.13 23.91 10.42
C PRO A 152 -9.22 23.97 11.51
N ALA A 153 -9.84 22.82 11.82
CA ALA A 153 -10.91 22.72 12.81
C ALA A 153 -10.42 22.30 14.19
N ASP A 154 -9.41 21.44 14.26
CA ASP A 154 -8.81 20.92 15.49
C ASP A 154 -7.33 20.59 15.25
N SER A 155 -6.48 21.62 15.36
CA SER A 155 -5.04 21.51 15.09
C SER A 155 -4.29 20.62 16.10
N GLU A 156 -4.77 20.53 17.34
CA GLU A 156 -4.15 19.71 18.38
C GLU A 156 -4.35 18.22 18.08
N ARG A 157 -5.59 17.84 17.79
CA ARG A 157 -5.93 16.47 17.41
C ARG A 157 -5.26 16.05 16.10
N ALA A 158 -5.24 16.93 15.09
CA ALA A 158 -4.52 16.70 13.84
C ALA A 158 -3.03 16.47 14.09
N ALA A 159 -2.38 17.29 14.91
CA ALA A 159 -0.98 17.11 15.27
C ALA A 159 -0.73 15.80 16.04
N ALA A 160 -1.65 15.36 16.91
CA ALA A 160 -1.52 14.10 17.62
C ALA A 160 -1.60 12.90 16.66
N LEU A 161 -2.55 12.90 15.74
CA LEU A 161 -2.68 11.86 14.72
C LEU A 161 -1.49 11.85 13.75
N GLY A 162 -1.02 13.03 13.35
CA GLY A 162 0.17 13.18 12.52
C GLY A 162 1.43 12.60 13.17
N ARG A 163 1.62 12.81 14.48
CA ARG A 163 2.71 12.14 15.21
C ARG A 163 2.60 10.63 15.21
N ARG A 164 1.39 10.08 15.36
CA ARG A 164 1.17 8.62 15.26
C ARG A 164 1.55 8.09 13.88
N LEU A 165 1.14 8.76 12.81
CA LEU A 165 1.53 8.40 11.43
C LEU A 165 3.03 8.44 11.22
N ALA A 166 3.70 9.50 11.71
CA ALA A 166 5.16 9.66 11.58
C ALA A 166 5.95 8.60 12.35
N ALA A 167 5.43 8.12 13.48
CA ALA A 167 6.09 7.15 14.36
C ALA A 167 5.85 5.68 13.96
N LEU A 168 5.11 5.41 12.90
CA LEU A 168 4.79 4.03 12.48
C LEU A 168 6.02 3.17 12.21
N PRO A 169 7.09 3.63 11.54
CA PRO A 169 8.27 2.80 11.30
C PRO A 169 8.96 2.35 12.59
N GLU A 170 8.94 3.18 13.62
CA GLU A 170 9.55 2.89 14.92
C GLU A 170 8.73 1.85 15.72
N ASN A 171 7.44 1.73 15.42
CA ASN A 171 6.49 0.84 16.08
C ASN A 171 6.11 -0.37 15.20
N ALA A 172 6.77 -0.54 14.05
CA ALA A 172 6.54 -1.68 13.17
C ALA A 172 6.83 -2.99 13.93
N PRO A 173 5.99 -4.01 13.83
CA PRO A 173 6.30 -5.31 14.39
C PRO A 173 7.59 -5.84 13.75
N ASP A 174 8.51 -6.37 14.57
CA ASP A 174 9.75 -6.95 14.08
C ASP A 174 9.42 -8.09 13.09
N PRO A 175 9.84 -7.99 11.83
CA PRO A 175 9.59 -9.05 10.83
C PRO A 175 10.24 -10.39 11.22
N ALA A 176 11.20 -10.36 12.17
CA ALA A 176 11.84 -11.55 12.74
C ALA A 176 11.12 -12.10 13.98
N GLY A 177 9.81 -11.80 14.17
CA GLY A 177 9.01 -12.32 15.29
C GLY A 177 9.18 -13.84 15.47
N PRO A 178 9.00 -14.38 16.69
CA PRO A 178 9.48 -15.71 17.14
C PRO A 178 8.87 -16.93 16.44
N GLY A 179 8.32 -16.75 15.24
CA GLY A 179 7.76 -17.81 14.38
C GLY A 179 8.56 -18.13 13.12
N ALA A 180 9.55 -17.30 12.73
CA ALA A 180 10.35 -17.52 11.52
C ALA A 180 11.61 -18.38 11.74
N GLY A 181 11.68 -19.10 12.86
CA GLY A 181 12.66 -20.15 13.10
C GLY A 181 12.38 -21.38 12.21
N ALA A 182 12.45 -21.23 10.89
CA ALA A 182 12.56 -22.36 9.99
C ALA A 182 13.83 -23.12 10.36
N ALA A 183 13.65 -24.31 10.93
CA ALA A 183 14.71 -25.24 11.21
C ALA A 183 15.61 -25.39 9.95
N ALA A 184 16.80 -24.83 10.03
CA ALA A 184 17.84 -25.17 9.09
C ALA A 184 18.07 -26.69 9.18
N PRO A 185 18.04 -27.45 8.10
CA PRO A 185 18.42 -28.84 8.13
C PRO A 185 19.91 -28.90 8.42
N SER A 186 20.27 -29.39 9.62
CA SER A 186 21.63 -29.80 9.96
C SER A 186 21.99 -30.99 9.09
N GLY A 187 22.44 -30.73 7.88
CA GLY A 187 23.09 -31.70 7.01
C GLY A 187 24.58 -31.61 7.20
N SER A 188 25.13 -32.45 8.11
CA SER A 188 26.54 -32.82 8.06
C SER A 188 26.77 -33.61 6.78
N ALA A 189 27.49 -33.04 5.86
CA ALA A 189 28.07 -33.78 4.73
C ALA A 189 29.58 -33.58 4.79
N ASP A 190 30.26 -34.75 4.90
CA ASP A 190 31.71 -34.91 4.83
C ASP A 190 32.27 -34.27 3.59
N ALA A 191 33.38 -33.57 3.77
CA ALA A 191 34.17 -32.98 2.70
C ALA A 191 34.88 -34.09 1.90
N GLU A 192 34.55 -34.30 0.66
CA GLU A 192 35.45 -34.84 -0.38
C GLU A 192 35.76 -33.73 -1.35
N ASP A 193 37.04 -33.50 -1.49
CA ASP A 193 37.73 -32.53 -2.34
C ASP A 193 37.63 -33.00 -3.81
N PRO A 194 36.98 -32.29 -4.73
CA PRO A 194 37.12 -32.58 -6.16
C PRO A 194 38.05 -31.56 -6.83
N GLU A 195 38.99 -32.12 -7.56
CA GLU A 195 39.97 -31.43 -8.45
C GLU A 195 39.29 -30.49 -9.44
N PRO A 196 40.02 -29.42 -9.90
CA PRO A 196 39.48 -28.44 -10.84
C PRO A 196 39.38 -29.04 -12.26
N ASP A 197 38.18 -29.18 -12.77
CA ASP A 197 37.91 -29.49 -14.16
C ASP A 197 37.63 -28.19 -14.94
N ASP A 198 38.39 -28.05 -16.03
CA ASP A 198 38.46 -26.88 -16.88
C ASP A 198 37.30 -26.87 -17.87
N GLY A 199 36.56 -25.76 -17.97
CA GLY A 199 35.80 -25.42 -19.18
C GLY A 199 34.35 -25.91 -19.24
N GLY A 200 33.47 -25.37 -18.42
CA GLY A 200 32.00 -25.41 -18.61
C GLY A 200 31.47 -24.07 -19.15
N PRO A 201 30.41 -24.07 -20.00
CA PRO A 201 29.78 -22.83 -20.48
C PRO A 201 29.18 -22.04 -19.34
N GLU A 202 29.21 -20.71 -19.46
CA GLU A 202 28.62 -19.77 -18.50
C GLU A 202 27.19 -20.20 -18.15
N PRO A 203 26.84 -20.25 -16.85
CA PRO A 203 25.47 -20.57 -16.45
C PRO A 203 24.55 -19.46 -16.90
N ASP A 204 23.60 -19.82 -17.77
CA ASP A 204 22.42 -19.03 -18.06
C ASP A 204 21.83 -18.51 -16.75
N GLY A 205 21.56 -17.19 -16.71
CA GLY A 205 21.12 -16.48 -15.52
C GLY A 205 19.97 -17.21 -14.83
N ASP A 206 20.11 -17.41 -13.53
CA ASP A 206 19.14 -18.04 -12.65
C ASP A 206 17.78 -17.32 -12.74
N PRO A 207 16.72 -17.98 -13.24
CA PRO A 207 15.38 -17.39 -13.31
C PRO A 207 14.73 -17.18 -11.94
N SER A 208 15.42 -17.54 -10.85
CA SER A 208 14.99 -17.33 -9.46
C SER A 208 15.45 -15.99 -8.87
N ALA A 209 16.08 -15.11 -9.64
CA ALA A 209 16.37 -13.76 -9.17
C ALA A 209 15.05 -13.06 -8.85
N THR A 210 14.72 -12.94 -7.57
CA THR A 210 13.62 -12.11 -7.07
C THR A 210 13.72 -10.75 -7.74
N PRO A 211 12.70 -10.28 -8.49
CA PRO A 211 12.79 -9.00 -9.17
C PRO A 211 13.14 -7.93 -8.14
N ALA A 212 14.24 -7.21 -8.38
CA ALA A 212 14.66 -6.10 -7.56
C ALA A 212 13.46 -5.19 -7.33
N ALA A 213 13.13 -4.87 -6.07
CA ALA A 213 12.03 -3.99 -5.72
C ALA A 213 12.31 -2.57 -6.28
N PRO A 214 11.80 -2.21 -7.46
CA PRO A 214 12.15 -0.95 -8.11
C PRO A 214 11.69 0.26 -7.30
N GLY A 215 10.71 0.07 -6.39
CA GLY A 215 10.20 1.11 -5.50
C GLY A 215 11.24 1.64 -4.51
N LEU A 216 12.04 0.76 -3.89
CA LEU A 216 13.04 1.18 -2.89
C LEU A 216 14.15 2.05 -3.49
N GLU A 217 14.68 1.73 -4.67
CA GLU A 217 15.72 2.54 -5.30
C GLU A 217 15.24 3.94 -5.63
N GLY A 218 14.06 4.04 -6.28
CA GLY A 218 13.45 5.32 -6.62
C GLY A 218 13.18 6.15 -5.37
N PHE A 219 12.75 5.51 -4.28
CA PHE A 219 12.48 6.19 -3.02
C PHE A 219 13.77 6.72 -2.35
N VAL A 220 14.85 5.94 -2.28
CA VAL A 220 16.15 6.40 -1.73
C VAL A 220 16.66 7.61 -2.51
N ARG A 221 16.60 7.57 -3.85
CA ARG A 221 17.00 8.70 -4.71
C ARG A 221 16.14 9.94 -4.44
N ALA A 222 14.82 9.77 -4.31
CA ALA A 222 13.90 10.87 -3.98
C ALA A 222 14.21 11.50 -2.62
N CYS A 223 14.53 10.69 -1.60
CA CYS A 223 14.95 11.18 -0.29
C CYS A 223 16.22 12.01 -0.36
N TYR A 224 17.28 11.54 -1.03
CA TYR A 224 18.52 12.28 -1.20
C TYR A 224 18.33 13.58 -1.98
N GLN A 225 17.55 13.54 -3.07
CA GLN A 225 17.24 14.73 -3.84
C GLN A 225 16.45 15.76 -3.01
N ALA A 226 15.50 15.30 -2.20
CA ALA A 226 14.72 16.18 -1.35
C ALA A 226 15.55 16.75 -0.20
N ALA A 227 16.41 15.97 0.45
CA ALA A 227 17.34 16.44 1.47
C ALA A 227 18.25 17.53 0.90
N TYR A 228 18.86 17.29 -0.27
CA TYR A 228 19.64 18.31 -0.98
C TYR A 228 18.82 19.57 -1.30
N GLY A 229 17.56 19.40 -1.72
CA GLY A 229 16.61 20.48 -1.93
C GLY A 229 16.47 21.34 -0.68
N TYR A 230 16.18 20.73 0.47
CA TYR A 230 16.04 21.43 1.75
C TYR A 230 17.31 22.13 2.21
N GLU A 231 18.50 21.57 1.98
CA GLU A 231 19.77 22.25 2.23
C GLU A 231 19.88 23.56 1.43
N ARG A 232 19.44 23.57 0.16
CA ARG A 232 19.42 24.76 -0.68
C ARG A 232 18.37 25.78 -0.24
N LEU A 233 17.23 25.32 0.28
CA LEU A 233 16.17 26.18 0.79
C LEU A 233 16.59 26.91 2.07
N ALA A 234 17.43 26.30 2.90
CA ALA A 234 17.92 26.88 4.14
C ALA A 234 18.66 28.20 3.95
N VAL A 235 19.12 28.53 2.74
CA VAL A 235 19.75 29.81 2.41
C VAL A 235 18.74 30.96 2.38
N PHE A 236 17.45 30.66 2.15
CA PHE A 236 16.39 31.66 2.02
C PHE A 236 15.49 31.79 3.26
N HIS A 237 15.76 30.99 4.29
CA HIS A 237 15.00 30.95 5.54
C HIS A 237 15.94 31.05 6.73
N ASP A 238 15.64 31.94 7.63
CA ASP A 238 16.42 32.08 8.85
C ASP A 238 16.35 30.79 9.68
N ALA A 239 17.49 30.44 10.29
CA ALA A 239 17.59 29.25 11.11
C ALA A 239 16.62 29.23 12.32
N GLU A 240 16.16 30.39 12.72
CA GLU A 240 15.33 30.63 13.89
C GLU A 240 13.86 30.79 13.53
N ASP A 241 13.49 30.87 12.23
CA ASP A 241 12.09 30.84 11.83
C ASP A 241 11.51 29.39 11.85
N ALA A 242 10.21 29.31 12.03
CA ALA A 242 9.52 28.01 12.16
C ALA A 242 9.69 27.12 10.91
N TYR A 243 9.86 27.71 9.72
CA TYR A 243 10.08 26.96 8.49
C TYR A 243 11.52 26.47 8.39
N GLY A 244 12.52 27.30 8.77
CA GLY A 244 13.92 26.90 8.81
C GLY A 244 14.19 25.77 9.82
N GLU A 245 13.54 25.82 10.99
CA GLU A 245 13.58 24.71 11.96
C GLU A 245 12.98 23.42 11.37
N PHE A 246 11.80 23.54 10.75
CA PHE A 246 11.15 22.43 10.08
C PHE A 246 12.02 21.84 8.96
N ALA A 247 12.60 22.66 8.09
CA ALA A 247 13.45 22.23 6.98
C ALA A 247 14.63 21.38 7.46
N ARG A 248 15.31 21.80 8.54
CA ARG A 248 16.42 21.03 9.14
C ARG A 248 15.94 19.68 9.69
N ALA A 249 14.82 19.68 10.40
CA ALA A 249 14.25 18.43 10.91
C ALA A 249 13.86 17.50 9.76
N ARG A 250 13.38 18.07 8.65
CA ARG A 250 12.99 17.29 7.46
C ARG A 250 14.18 16.65 6.77
N ILE A 251 15.33 17.35 6.65
CA ILE A 251 16.58 16.77 6.12
C ILE A 251 16.92 15.49 6.90
N THR A 252 17.00 15.58 8.23
CA THR A 252 17.31 14.41 9.07
C THR A 252 16.35 13.25 8.82
N ARG A 253 15.04 13.52 8.73
CA ARG A 253 14.03 12.47 8.46
C ARG A 253 14.14 11.85 7.08
N LEU A 254 14.56 12.60 6.08
CA LEU A 254 14.80 12.08 4.73
C LEU A 254 16.06 11.21 4.69
N ASP A 255 17.11 11.62 5.37
CA ASP A 255 18.34 10.83 5.50
C ASP A 255 18.08 9.51 6.25
N ASP A 256 17.37 9.56 7.38
CA ASP A 256 16.97 8.37 8.13
C ASP A 256 16.14 7.40 7.26
N ALA A 257 15.20 7.92 6.47
CA ALA A 257 14.38 7.13 5.56
C ALA A 257 15.19 6.49 4.42
N ALA A 258 16.18 7.21 3.88
CA ALA A 258 17.09 6.69 2.87
C ALA A 258 17.97 5.56 3.44
N ILE A 259 18.49 5.72 4.67
CA ILE A 259 19.27 4.71 5.37
C ILE A 259 18.43 3.44 5.59
N GLN A 260 17.24 3.58 6.17
CA GLN A 260 16.33 2.46 6.42
C GLN A 260 15.95 1.72 5.13
N SER A 261 15.72 2.45 4.03
CA SER A 261 15.43 1.83 2.74
C SER A 261 16.65 1.11 2.14
N ASN A 262 17.86 1.62 2.35
CA ASN A 262 19.08 0.92 1.95
C ASN A 262 19.29 -0.36 2.77
N GLU A 263 19.00 -0.37 4.06
CA GLU A 263 19.03 -1.57 4.90
C GLU A 263 18.05 -2.65 4.40
N LEU A 264 16.84 -2.25 3.99
CA LEU A 264 15.88 -3.18 3.37
C LEU A 264 16.42 -3.72 2.03
N ARG A 265 17.08 -2.89 1.22
CA ARG A 265 17.73 -3.33 -0.03
C ARG A 265 18.84 -4.34 0.23
N GLU A 266 19.71 -4.07 1.19
CA GLU A 266 20.82 -4.96 1.56
C GLU A 266 20.30 -6.30 2.09
N THR A 267 19.23 -6.29 2.89
CA THR A 267 18.55 -7.50 3.37
C THR A 267 17.98 -8.33 2.21
N ALA A 268 17.53 -7.66 1.13
CA ALA A 268 17.08 -8.30 -0.10
C ALA A 268 18.25 -8.69 -1.06
N GLY A 269 19.50 -8.53 -0.64
CA GLY A 269 20.68 -8.84 -1.44
C GLY A 269 21.00 -7.81 -2.54
N LEU A 270 20.41 -6.61 -2.46
CA LEU A 270 20.62 -5.52 -3.42
C LEU A 270 21.66 -4.53 -2.90
N ALA A 271 22.44 -3.93 -3.79
CA ALA A 271 23.41 -2.91 -3.43
C ALA A 271 22.69 -1.65 -2.89
N ALA A 272 23.31 -1.00 -1.89
CA ALA A 272 22.86 0.30 -1.43
C ALA A 272 22.93 1.36 -2.54
N VAL A 273 21.98 2.29 -2.52
CA VAL A 273 21.97 3.47 -3.41
C VAL A 273 22.79 4.57 -2.77
N GLY A 274 23.83 5.02 -3.47
CA GLY A 274 24.65 6.13 -3.01
C GLY A 274 23.97 7.49 -3.22
N ASN A 275 24.34 8.46 -2.38
CA ASN A 275 23.94 9.85 -2.58
C ASN A 275 24.82 10.49 -3.68
N GLU A 276 24.21 11.23 -4.58
CA GLU A 276 24.92 11.97 -5.62
C GLU A 276 25.45 13.31 -5.06
N PRO A 277 26.59 13.82 -5.55
CA PRO A 277 27.20 15.05 -5.01
C PRO A 277 26.37 16.31 -5.28
N ALA A 278 25.45 16.26 -6.24
CA ALA A 278 24.52 17.34 -6.56
C ALA A 278 23.29 16.79 -7.31
N TRP A 279 22.15 17.43 -7.10
CA TRP A 279 20.88 17.10 -7.74
C TRP A 279 20.36 18.30 -8.52
N GLN A 280 19.72 18.03 -9.68
CA GLN A 280 18.99 19.07 -10.37
C GLN A 280 17.66 19.32 -9.66
N LEU A 281 17.42 20.59 -9.28
CA LEU A 281 16.15 21.02 -8.68
C LEU A 281 15.33 21.79 -9.71
N ASP A 282 14.05 21.45 -9.81
CA ASP A 282 13.10 22.14 -10.69
C ASP A 282 11.78 22.37 -9.92
N PRO A 283 11.41 23.64 -9.65
CA PRO A 283 12.17 24.86 -9.95
C PRO A 283 13.43 25.01 -9.10
N ALA A 284 14.46 25.67 -9.61
CA ALA A 284 15.62 26.04 -8.81
C ALA A 284 15.27 27.18 -7.83
N PRO A 285 15.66 27.11 -6.54
CA PRO A 285 15.39 28.17 -5.58
C PRO A 285 16.31 29.37 -5.84
N VAL A 286 15.74 30.55 -6.08
CA VAL A 286 16.45 31.84 -6.29
C VAL A 286 16.02 32.92 -5.30
N ASP A 287 14.90 32.72 -4.62
CA ASP A 287 14.32 33.57 -3.60
C ASP A 287 13.41 32.75 -2.66
N ALA A 288 12.86 33.35 -1.61
CA ALA A 288 12.03 32.66 -0.63
C ALA A 288 10.74 32.06 -1.25
N GLU A 289 10.14 32.71 -2.24
CA GLU A 289 8.93 32.19 -2.89
C GLU A 289 9.24 30.96 -3.76
N SER A 290 10.28 31.04 -4.58
CA SER A 290 10.72 29.89 -5.40
C SER A 290 11.24 28.75 -4.51
N ALA A 291 11.82 29.06 -3.35
CA ALA A 291 12.22 28.09 -2.35
C ALA A 291 11.02 27.22 -1.88
N LEU A 292 9.89 27.87 -1.53
CA LEU A 292 8.67 27.12 -1.15
C LEU A 292 8.10 26.27 -2.30
N ARG A 293 8.20 26.76 -3.55
CA ARG A 293 7.81 25.95 -4.71
C ARG A 293 8.73 24.74 -4.90
N THR A 294 10.03 24.92 -4.71
CA THR A 294 11.00 23.82 -4.75
C THR A 294 10.70 22.80 -3.64
N ALA A 295 10.43 23.25 -2.40
CA ALA A 295 10.04 22.37 -1.30
C ALA A 295 8.81 21.52 -1.68
N THR A 296 7.79 22.13 -2.26
CA THR A 296 6.61 21.41 -2.73
C THR A 296 6.97 20.37 -3.79
N ALA A 297 7.81 20.71 -4.76
CA ALA A 297 8.20 19.82 -5.85
C ALA A 297 9.00 18.60 -5.36
N VAL A 298 9.96 18.81 -4.43
CA VAL A 298 10.72 17.68 -3.89
C VAL A 298 9.86 16.77 -2.99
N GLU A 299 8.89 17.34 -2.25
CA GLU A 299 7.95 16.51 -1.49
C GLU A 299 6.96 15.75 -2.37
N ASP A 300 6.55 16.31 -3.50
CA ASP A 300 5.78 15.59 -4.51
C ASP A 300 6.57 14.39 -5.05
N LEU A 301 7.87 14.55 -5.26
CA LEU A 301 8.75 13.47 -5.70
C LEU A 301 8.86 12.37 -4.63
N VAL A 302 9.06 12.74 -3.35
CA VAL A 302 9.11 11.79 -2.24
C VAL A 302 7.79 11.05 -2.09
N ALA A 303 6.66 11.77 -2.11
CA ALA A 303 5.34 11.16 -2.00
C ALA A 303 5.05 10.17 -3.15
N ALA A 304 5.37 10.55 -4.38
CA ALA A 304 5.20 9.67 -5.54
C ALA A 304 6.07 8.40 -5.42
N ALA A 305 7.32 8.54 -4.97
CA ALA A 305 8.21 7.41 -4.78
C ALA A 305 7.79 6.52 -3.59
N ALA A 306 7.24 7.12 -2.51
CA ALA A 306 6.74 6.39 -1.35
C ALA A 306 5.59 5.43 -1.67
N LEU A 307 4.84 5.66 -2.76
CA LEU A 307 3.81 4.72 -3.21
C LEU A 307 4.40 3.35 -3.57
N GLY A 308 5.60 3.30 -4.11
CA GLY A 308 6.30 2.05 -4.42
C GLY A 308 6.66 1.23 -3.17
N LEU A 309 6.69 1.84 -1.99
CA LEU A 309 6.96 1.15 -0.73
C LEU A 309 5.80 0.24 -0.32
N PHE A 310 4.57 0.53 -0.73
CA PHE A 310 3.41 -0.32 -0.45
C PHE A 310 3.39 -1.60 -1.29
N GLU A 311 4.20 -1.66 -2.35
CA GLU A 311 4.42 -2.87 -3.15
C GLU A 311 5.67 -3.63 -2.69
N THR A 312 6.32 -3.17 -1.61
CA THR A 312 7.56 -3.74 -1.07
C THR A 312 7.28 -4.29 0.33
N PRO A 313 7.30 -5.61 0.52
CA PRO A 313 7.06 -6.22 1.84
C PRO A 313 8.00 -5.69 2.91
N GLY A 314 7.42 -5.25 4.03
CA GLY A 314 8.14 -4.69 5.17
C GLY A 314 8.43 -3.17 5.07
N ALA A 315 8.11 -2.52 3.94
CA ALA A 315 8.30 -1.09 3.74
C ALA A 315 6.99 -0.26 3.88
N GLU A 316 5.86 -0.90 4.13
CA GLU A 316 4.53 -0.27 4.13
C GLU A 316 4.40 0.79 5.24
N TYR A 317 4.96 0.53 6.43
CA TYR A 317 4.98 1.49 7.54
C TYR A 317 5.83 2.72 7.20
N LEU A 318 6.99 2.51 6.57
CA LEU A 318 7.83 3.60 6.07
C LEU A 318 7.09 4.41 5.01
N GLY A 319 6.42 3.74 4.06
CA GLY A 319 5.58 4.37 3.05
C GLY A 319 4.50 5.26 3.68
N THR A 320 3.80 4.75 4.69
CA THR A 320 2.76 5.48 5.42
C THR A 320 3.31 6.74 6.09
N ALA A 321 4.42 6.62 6.81
CA ALA A 321 5.04 7.76 7.47
C ALA A 321 5.53 8.82 6.47
N GLN A 322 6.11 8.40 5.35
CA GLN A 322 6.61 9.33 4.35
C GLN A 322 5.49 10.04 3.58
N LEU A 323 4.39 9.39 3.28
CA LEU A 323 3.19 10.06 2.73
C LEU A 323 2.69 11.16 3.67
N TRP A 324 2.59 10.85 4.97
CA TRP A 324 2.20 11.86 5.96
C TRP A 324 3.20 13.01 6.03
N MET A 325 4.49 12.73 6.16
CA MET A 325 5.51 13.77 6.30
C MET A 325 5.59 14.67 5.07
N SER A 326 5.44 14.12 3.87
CA SER A 326 5.38 14.91 2.64
C SER A 326 4.13 15.78 2.59
N ALA A 327 2.99 15.28 3.05
CA ALA A 327 1.75 16.04 3.11
C ALA A 327 1.84 17.21 4.10
N ASP A 328 2.39 16.99 5.31
CA ASP A 328 2.64 18.04 6.31
C ASP A 328 3.62 19.09 5.78
N ALA A 329 4.70 18.66 5.13
CA ALA A 329 5.69 19.55 4.54
C ALA A 329 5.09 20.49 3.47
N ARG A 330 4.25 19.93 2.59
CA ARG A 330 3.54 20.70 1.56
C ARG A 330 2.53 21.68 2.18
N ALA A 331 1.82 21.26 3.21
CA ALA A 331 0.89 22.13 3.92
C ALA A 331 1.60 23.33 4.55
N ARG A 332 2.81 23.13 5.11
CA ARG A 332 3.67 24.19 5.63
C ARG A 332 4.19 25.14 4.53
N ALA A 333 4.42 24.63 3.33
CA ALA A 333 4.74 25.42 2.14
C ALA A 333 3.52 26.13 1.52
N GLY A 334 2.34 26.09 2.18
CA GLY A 334 1.12 26.73 1.71
C GLY A 334 0.29 25.90 0.73
N GLN A 335 0.66 24.62 0.50
CA GLN A 335 0.00 23.73 -0.43
C GLN A 335 -0.82 22.67 0.33
N ARG A 336 -2.08 22.97 0.66
CA ARG A 336 -2.98 22.05 1.38
C ARG A 336 -3.69 21.04 0.50
N GLN A 337 -3.41 20.99 -0.79
CA GLN A 337 -4.07 20.08 -1.70
C GLN A 337 -3.81 18.62 -1.30
N LEU A 338 -4.85 17.80 -1.22
CA LEU A 338 -4.74 16.38 -0.92
C LEU A 338 -3.82 15.71 -1.96
N LEU A 339 -2.85 14.90 -1.50
CA LEU A 339 -1.85 14.22 -2.33
C LEU A 339 -2.49 13.40 -3.46
N ARG A 340 -3.63 12.80 -3.19
CA ARG A 340 -4.36 11.92 -4.08
C ARG A 340 -4.63 12.48 -5.48
N TYR A 341 -4.93 13.78 -5.64
CA TYR A 341 -5.16 14.36 -6.96
C TYR A 341 -3.90 14.34 -7.82
N ARG A 342 -2.72 14.36 -7.20
CA ARG A 342 -1.44 14.29 -7.91
C ARG A 342 -0.95 12.86 -8.15
N ILE A 343 -1.29 11.94 -7.27
CA ILE A 343 -0.98 10.51 -7.44
C ILE A 343 -1.68 9.94 -8.66
N THR A 344 -2.96 10.29 -8.87
CA THR A 344 -3.71 9.90 -10.07
C THR A 344 -3.17 10.55 -11.34
N ASP A 345 -2.78 11.81 -11.28
CA ASP A 345 -2.24 12.54 -12.43
C ASP A 345 -0.86 12.02 -12.86
N ALA A 346 0.02 11.69 -11.93
CA ALA A 346 1.32 11.09 -12.21
C ALA A 346 1.22 9.68 -12.82
N SER A 347 0.23 8.90 -12.40
CA SER A 347 -0.03 7.55 -12.96
C SER A 347 -0.63 7.59 -14.37
N THR A 348 -1.27 8.70 -14.76
CA THR A 348 -1.83 8.89 -16.11
C THR A 348 -0.82 9.50 -17.07
N ALA A 349 0.28 10.08 -16.59
CA ALA A 349 1.41 10.50 -17.40
C ALA A 349 2.23 9.26 -17.84
N SER A 350 1.61 8.44 -18.69
CA SER A 350 2.34 7.42 -19.45
C SER A 350 3.49 8.14 -20.18
N PRO A 351 4.73 7.64 -20.11
CA PRO A 351 5.79 8.22 -20.92
C PRO A 351 5.33 8.16 -22.37
N ALA A 352 5.16 9.34 -22.96
CA ALA A 352 4.86 9.45 -24.38
C ALA A 352 5.89 8.59 -25.11
N ALA A 353 5.43 7.52 -25.75
CA ALA A 353 6.24 6.68 -26.60
C ALA A 353 7.02 7.61 -27.53
N GLY A 354 8.35 7.61 -27.36
CA GLY A 354 9.24 8.33 -28.24
C GLY A 354 8.92 7.89 -29.65
N GLY A 355 8.29 8.80 -30.40
CA GLY A 355 8.06 8.62 -31.82
C GLY A 355 9.41 8.61 -32.50
N ASP A 356 9.71 7.51 -33.18
CA ASP A 356 10.72 7.42 -34.20
C ASP A 356 10.58 8.57 -35.22
N ALA A 357 11.65 9.30 -35.42
CA ALA A 357 11.89 10.08 -36.62
C ALA A 357 13.36 9.91 -37.03
#